data_4c4e2f80b98a1d4444827aa047bf082d
#
_entry.id   4c4e2f80b98a1d4444827aa047bf082d
#
_cell.length_a   1.000
_cell.length_b   1.000
_cell.length_c   1.000
_cell.angle_alpha   90.00
_cell.angle_beta   90.00
_cell.angle_gamma   90.00
#
_symmetry.space_group_name_H-M   'P 1'
#
loop_
_entity.id
_entity.type
_entity.pdbx_description
1 polymer ?
#
loop_
_entity_poly.entity_id
_entity_poly.type
_entity_poly.pdbx_seq_one_letter_code
_entity_poly.pdbx_strand_id
1 'polypeptide(L)'
;MQIAIIGAGNVGGALGKGWARAGHAVVYGVPDPSDDKHRATAEAAGGAGLFSVPRAAQGADAIVLAVPFDAVGGALAAAGNLAGRLLIDVTNPLRMGATGLELSIGFDRSAAEHVASLAPGAAVFKTLNQVGFEIMENTAGYAAPPVMFVAGDDATRKPVVMGLVTDLGFHAVDAGGLRVARLLEPYAMLWIHMALDRKAGRDNAFAYLARGEGLRA
;
A
#
# COMPACT_ATOMS: atom_id res chain seq x y z
N MET A 1 -16.13 2.55 -4.37
CA MET A 1 -15.59 3.57 -3.45
C MET A 1 -14.75 4.55 -4.23
N GLN A 2 -14.58 5.77 -3.70
CA GLN A 2 -13.60 6.72 -4.24
C GLN A 2 -12.27 6.57 -3.49
N ILE A 3 -11.22 6.18 -4.20
CA ILE A 3 -9.87 5.93 -3.64
C ILE A 3 -8.94 7.03 -4.12
N ALA A 4 -8.34 7.77 -3.17
CA ALA A 4 -7.29 8.72 -3.47
C ALA A 4 -5.92 8.08 -3.22
N ILE A 5 -5.10 7.97 -4.26
CA ILE A 5 -3.74 7.46 -4.16
C ILE A 5 -2.78 8.67 -4.14
N ILE A 6 -2.10 8.87 -3.03
CA ILE A 6 -1.08 9.90 -2.91
C ILE A 6 0.23 9.33 -3.43
N GLY A 7 0.60 9.78 -4.64
CA GLY A 7 1.73 9.25 -5.41
C GLY A 7 1.30 8.43 -6.62
N ALA A 8 1.81 8.80 -7.80
CA ALA A 8 1.52 8.17 -9.10
C ALA A 8 2.75 7.44 -9.67
N GLY A 9 3.59 6.86 -8.80
CA GLY A 9 4.72 6.01 -9.17
C GLY A 9 4.31 4.57 -9.49
N ASN A 10 5.27 3.65 -9.55
CA ASN A 10 5.01 2.24 -9.89
C ASN A 10 3.97 1.58 -8.99
N VAL A 11 4.10 1.71 -7.67
CA VAL A 11 3.14 1.14 -6.71
C VAL A 11 1.77 1.80 -6.83
N GLY A 12 1.70 3.13 -6.81
CA GLY A 12 0.43 3.85 -6.96
C GLY A 12 -0.25 3.53 -8.29
N GLY A 13 0.53 3.42 -9.38
CA GLY A 13 0.03 3.05 -10.70
C GLY A 13 -0.55 1.63 -10.75
N ALA A 14 0.16 0.65 -10.18
CA ALA A 14 -0.30 -0.74 -10.13
C ALA A 14 -1.60 -0.87 -9.32
N LEU A 15 -1.65 -0.27 -8.13
CA LEU A 15 -2.84 -0.25 -7.29
C LEU A 15 -4.02 0.45 -7.96
N GLY A 16 -3.77 1.60 -8.60
CA GLY A 16 -4.83 2.34 -9.29
C GLY A 16 -5.44 1.57 -10.45
N LYS A 17 -4.61 0.89 -11.27
CA LYS A 17 -5.09 0.00 -12.33
C LYS A 17 -5.92 -1.16 -11.76
N GLY A 18 -5.44 -1.79 -10.69
CA GLY A 18 -6.11 -2.91 -10.04
C GLY A 18 -7.49 -2.50 -9.53
N TRP A 19 -7.58 -1.43 -8.76
CA TRP A 19 -8.85 -0.96 -8.21
C TRP A 19 -9.79 -0.38 -9.27
N ALA A 20 -9.28 0.29 -10.30
CA ALA A 20 -10.12 0.73 -11.42
C ALA A 20 -10.77 -0.47 -12.14
N ARG A 21 -10.01 -1.56 -12.37
CA ARG A 21 -10.56 -2.82 -12.91
C ARG A 21 -11.61 -3.47 -12.00
N ALA A 22 -11.46 -3.33 -10.68
CA ALA A 22 -12.42 -3.80 -9.69
C ALA A 22 -13.65 -2.88 -9.55
N GLY A 23 -13.74 -1.78 -10.32
CA GLY A 23 -14.89 -0.88 -10.35
C GLY A 23 -14.85 0.26 -9.32
N HIS A 24 -13.69 0.53 -8.72
CA HIS A 24 -13.52 1.70 -7.85
C HIS A 24 -13.22 2.97 -8.66
N ALA A 25 -13.68 4.12 -8.17
CA ALA A 25 -13.29 5.43 -8.70
C ALA A 25 -11.92 5.80 -8.13
N VAL A 26 -10.89 5.89 -8.99
CA VAL A 26 -9.52 6.21 -8.57
C VAL A 26 -9.16 7.64 -8.94
N VAL A 27 -8.51 8.34 -8.03
CA VAL A 27 -7.87 9.63 -8.29
C VAL A 27 -6.45 9.63 -7.72
N TYR A 28 -5.54 10.37 -8.36
CA TYR A 28 -4.17 10.53 -7.86
C TYR A 28 -3.96 11.91 -7.27
N GLY A 29 -3.32 11.94 -6.10
CA GLY A 29 -2.79 13.15 -5.47
C GLY A 29 -1.29 13.26 -5.75
N VAL A 30 -0.88 14.30 -6.48
CA VAL A 30 0.52 14.55 -6.85
C VAL A 30 0.92 16.00 -6.54
N PRO A 31 2.22 16.30 -6.36
CA PRO A 31 2.66 17.67 -6.10
C PRO A 31 2.30 18.63 -7.24
N ASP A 32 2.48 18.23 -8.48
CA ASP A 32 2.13 18.97 -9.67
C ASP A 32 1.26 18.12 -10.62
N PRO A 33 -0.08 18.38 -10.65
CA PRO A 33 -0.99 17.67 -11.54
C PRO A 33 -0.80 17.97 -13.04
N SER A 34 -0.05 19.02 -13.37
CA SER A 34 0.24 19.40 -14.75
C SER A 34 1.47 18.69 -15.33
N ASP A 35 2.26 18.02 -14.48
CA ASP A 35 3.45 17.27 -14.91
C ASP A 35 3.06 16.02 -15.70
N ASP A 36 3.46 16.00 -16.97
CA ASP A 36 3.13 14.93 -17.93
C ASP A 36 3.60 13.53 -17.50
N LYS A 37 4.61 13.45 -16.61
CA LYS A 37 5.08 12.14 -16.09
C LYS A 37 3.98 11.34 -15.39
N HIS A 38 2.94 11.99 -14.86
CA HIS A 38 1.83 11.33 -14.16
C HIS A 38 0.67 10.95 -15.08
N ARG A 39 0.62 11.53 -16.30
CA ARG A 39 -0.48 11.34 -17.25
C ARG A 39 -0.64 9.88 -17.68
N ALA A 40 0.46 9.24 -18.08
CA ALA A 40 0.44 7.83 -18.50
C ALA A 40 -0.08 6.90 -17.39
N THR A 41 0.27 7.17 -16.12
CA THR A 41 -0.23 6.42 -14.96
C THR A 41 -1.75 6.59 -14.80
N ALA A 42 -2.24 7.82 -14.91
CA ALA A 42 -3.66 8.12 -14.81
C ALA A 42 -4.49 7.51 -15.96
N GLU A 43 -3.99 7.58 -17.18
CA GLU A 43 -4.62 6.97 -18.35
C GLU A 43 -4.69 5.44 -18.22
N ALA A 44 -3.61 4.79 -17.76
CA ALA A 44 -3.56 3.36 -17.53
C ALA A 44 -4.52 2.87 -16.42
N ALA A 45 -4.94 3.76 -15.53
CA ALA A 45 -5.97 3.53 -14.51
C ALA A 45 -7.36 3.98 -14.98
N GLY A 46 -7.66 3.86 -16.29
CA GLY A 46 -8.98 4.17 -16.85
C GLY A 46 -9.30 5.66 -16.97
N GLY A 47 -8.27 6.52 -17.07
CA GLY A 47 -8.44 7.98 -17.11
C GLY A 47 -8.67 8.60 -15.74
N ALA A 48 -8.05 8.03 -14.70
CA ALA A 48 -8.13 8.55 -13.34
C ALA A 48 -7.72 10.03 -13.26
N GLY A 49 -8.42 10.80 -12.43
CA GLY A 49 -8.13 12.22 -12.26
C GLY A 49 -6.79 12.47 -11.59
N LEU A 50 -6.04 13.46 -12.07
CA LEU A 50 -4.84 13.99 -11.43
C LEU A 50 -5.19 15.28 -10.68
N PHE A 51 -4.89 15.33 -9.39
CA PHE A 51 -5.19 16.48 -8.54
C PHE A 51 -4.00 16.80 -7.63
N SER A 52 -4.00 18.03 -7.07
CA SER A 52 -3.11 18.30 -5.94
C SER A 52 -3.46 17.37 -4.77
N VAL A 53 -2.48 17.06 -3.93
CA VAL A 53 -2.65 16.13 -2.79
C VAL A 53 -3.85 16.49 -1.91
N PRO A 54 -4.04 17.76 -1.46
CA PRO A 54 -5.19 18.11 -0.61
C PRO A 54 -6.54 17.91 -1.34
N ARG A 55 -6.60 18.23 -2.63
CA ARG A 55 -7.84 18.04 -3.42
C ARG A 55 -8.17 16.56 -3.62
N ALA A 56 -7.18 15.72 -3.89
CA ALA A 56 -7.40 14.29 -4.01
C ALA A 56 -7.90 13.68 -2.69
N ALA A 57 -7.29 14.06 -1.57
CA ALA A 57 -7.67 13.54 -0.26
C ALA A 57 -9.08 13.98 0.18
N GLN A 58 -9.56 15.16 -0.20
CA GLN A 58 -10.77 15.79 0.34
C GLN A 58 -12.04 14.93 0.16
N GLY A 59 -12.24 14.31 -1.01
CA GLY A 59 -13.47 13.58 -1.35
C GLY A 59 -13.37 12.06 -1.24
N ALA A 60 -12.22 11.51 -0.86
CA ALA A 60 -11.97 10.07 -0.90
C ALA A 60 -12.61 9.31 0.27
N ASP A 61 -13.12 8.11 0.03
CA ASP A 61 -13.52 7.16 1.06
C ASP A 61 -12.31 6.49 1.72
N ALA A 62 -11.25 6.25 0.93
CA ALA A 62 -9.96 5.74 1.37
C ALA A 62 -8.80 6.54 0.75
N ILE A 63 -7.80 6.84 1.55
CA ILE A 63 -6.57 7.51 1.13
C ILE A 63 -5.43 6.50 1.21
N VAL A 64 -4.68 6.35 0.13
CA VAL A 64 -3.56 5.40 0.01
C VAL A 64 -2.26 6.18 -0.11
N LEU A 65 -1.33 5.95 0.81
CA LEU A 65 -0.02 6.61 0.84
C LEU A 65 1.00 5.77 0.07
N ALA A 66 1.23 6.10 -1.20
CA ALA A 66 2.09 5.35 -2.14
C ALA A 66 3.28 6.21 -2.63
N VAL A 67 3.98 6.84 -1.70
CA VAL A 67 5.17 7.66 -1.96
C VAL A 67 6.42 6.99 -1.38
N PRO A 68 7.65 7.39 -1.78
CA PRO A 68 8.87 7.02 -1.07
C PRO A 68 8.80 7.40 0.41
N PHE A 69 9.40 6.61 1.30
CA PHE A 69 9.24 6.80 2.74
C PHE A 69 9.75 8.16 3.24
N ASP A 70 10.80 8.68 2.65
CA ASP A 70 11.35 10.03 2.94
C ASP A 70 10.41 11.17 2.55
N ALA A 71 9.48 10.94 1.60
CA ALA A 71 8.48 11.90 1.18
C ALA A 71 7.17 11.87 2.02
N VAL A 72 7.02 10.89 2.93
CA VAL A 72 5.79 10.67 3.71
C VAL A 72 5.39 11.92 4.50
N GLY A 73 6.32 12.55 5.22
CA GLY A 73 6.03 13.73 6.03
C GLY A 73 5.47 14.89 5.21
N GLY A 74 6.09 15.18 4.05
CA GLY A 74 5.62 16.22 3.13
C GLY A 74 4.26 15.88 2.50
N ALA A 75 4.04 14.62 2.14
CA ALA A 75 2.78 14.17 1.55
C ALA A 75 1.61 14.28 2.54
N LEU A 76 1.80 13.87 3.80
CA LEU A 76 0.78 13.98 4.85
C LEU A 76 0.52 15.45 5.23
N ALA A 77 1.55 16.28 5.33
CA ALA A 77 1.39 17.72 5.55
C ALA A 77 0.57 18.39 4.42
N ALA A 78 0.84 18.02 3.17
CA ALA A 78 0.08 18.51 2.01
C ALA A 78 -1.37 18.01 2.00
N ALA A 79 -1.63 16.76 2.46
CA ALA A 79 -2.98 16.21 2.55
C ALA A 79 -3.86 16.94 3.59
N GLY A 80 -3.25 17.63 4.53
CA GLY A 80 -3.95 18.40 5.57
C GLY A 80 -4.48 17.56 6.72
N ASN A 81 -5.61 17.95 7.29
CA ASN A 81 -6.20 17.23 8.42
C ASN A 81 -6.85 15.92 7.96
N LEU A 82 -6.31 14.79 8.43
CA LEU A 82 -6.79 13.45 8.14
C LEU A 82 -7.57 12.81 9.31
N ALA A 83 -7.90 13.56 10.37
CA ALA A 83 -8.69 13.04 11.48
C ALA A 83 -10.02 12.44 11.00
N GLY A 84 -10.34 11.24 11.48
CA GLY A 84 -11.51 10.49 11.05
C GLY A 84 -11.42 9.86 9.65
N ARG A 85 -10.29 10.00 8.93
CA ARG A 85 -10.12 9.43 7.58
C ARG A 85 -9.53 8.01 7.64
N LEU A 86 -9.85 7.21 6.64
CA LEU A 86 -9.19 5.93 6.38
C LEU A 86 -7.90 6.17 5.61
N LEU A 87 -6.76 5.80 6.19
CA LEU A 87 -5.43 5.94 5.60
C LEU A 87 -4.75 4.58 5.48
N ILE A 88 -4.42 4.17 4.28
CA ILE A 88 -3.71 2.92 3.96
C ILE A 88 -2.26 3.27 3.65
N ASP A 89 -1.35 2.82 4.49
CA ASP A 89 0.10 2.97 4.32
C ASP A 89 0.67 1.75 3.58
N VAL A 90 1.13 1.97 2.34
CA VAL A 90 1.77 0.94 1.51
C VAL A 90 3.29 1.14 1.40
N THR A 91 3.86 2.06 2.18
CA THR A 91 5.28 2.41 2.11
C THR A 91 6.17 1.35 2.75
N ASN A 92 7.45 1.35 2.42
CA ASN A 92 8.50 0.60 3.13
C ASN A 92 9.59 1.59 3.57
N PRO A 93 10.05 1.53 4.83
CA PRO A 93 11.09 2.43 5.33
C PRO A 93 12.48 1.92 4.89
N LEU A 94 12.77 2.01 3.59
CA LEU A 94 14.00 1.50 3.00
C LEU A 94 15.05 2.60 2.91
N ARG A 95 16.30 2.22 3.14
CA ARG A 95 17.47 3.06 2.85
C ARG A 95 18.59 2.22 2.28
N MET A 96 19.51 2.85 1.55
CA MET A 96 20.77 2.21 1.15
C MET A 96 21.74 2.28 2.31
N GLY A 97 22.14 1.12 2.83
CA GLY A 97 23.17 0.97 3.86
C GLY A 97 24.51 0.58 3.25
N ALA A 98 25.50 0.32 4.10
CA ALA A 98 26.87 -0.03 3.68
C ALA A 98 26.93 -1.40 2.94
N THR A 99 26.03 -2.31 3.26
CA THR A 99 26.01 -3.68 2.71
C THR A 99 24.83 -3.94 1.75
N GLY A 100 24.06 -2.92 1.39
CA GLY A 100 22.90 -3.03 0.53
C GLY A 100 21.66 -2.35 1.11
N LEU A 101 20.49 -2.74 0.59
CA LEU A 101 19.23 -2.18 1.02
C LEU A 101 18.86 -2.70 2.42
N GLU A 102 18.45 -1.80 3.30
CA GLU A 102 18.06 -2.12 4.68
C GLU A 102 16.85 -1.29 5.15
N LEU A 103 16.25 -1.68 6.27
CA LEU A 103 15.21 -0.89 6.91
C LEU A 103 15.83 0.30 7.67
N SER A 104 15.27 1.50 7.47
CA SER A 104 15.67 2.70 8.22
C SER A 104 14.97 2.81 9.60
N ILE A 105 13.87 2.06 9.80
CA ILE A 105 13.12 1.93 11.05
C ILE A 105 12.85 0.44 11.26
N GLY A 106 13.01 -0.07 12.49
CA GLY A 106 12.72 -1.48 12.76
C GLY A 106 12.64 -1.82 14.25
N PHE A 107 12.25 -3.06 14.55
CA PHE A 107 12.12 -3.76 15.83
C PHE A 107 11.17 -3.14 16.87
N ASP A 108 11.48 -1.98 17.42
CA ASP A 108 10.71 -1.30 18.46
C ASP A 108 9.71 -0.27 17.90
N ARG A 109 9.84 0.06 16.62
CA ARG A 109 8.99 1.01 15.88
C ARG A 109 8.78 0.55 14.44
N SER A 110 7.70 1.03 13.80
CA SER A 110 7.42 0.82 12.38
C SER A 110 7.19 2.15 11.65
N ALA A 111 7.34 2.12 10.33
CA ALA A 111 6.95 3.23 9.47
C ALA A 111 5.45 3.54 9.61
N ALA A 112 4.60 2.52 9.74
CA ALA A 112 3.17 2.73 9.92
C ALA A 112 2.82 3.44 11.23
N GLU A 113 3.52 3.13 12.34
CA GLU A 113 3.37 3.87 13.60
C GLU A 113 3.87 5.32 13.45
N HIS A 114 4.91 5.54 12.67
CA HIS A 114 5.37 6.89 12.34
C HIS A 114 4.32 7.65 11.51
N VAL A 115 3.75 7.02 10.47
CA VAL A 115 2.62 7.58 9.69
C VAL A 115 1.46 7.96 10.60
N ALA A 116 1.06 7.08 11.54
CA ALA A 116 -0.01 7.35 12.49
C ALA A 116 0.30 8.56 13.39
N SER A 117 1.55 8.75 13.79
CA SER A 117 1.97 9.92 14.58
C SER A 117 1.90 11.24 13.80
N LEU A 118 2.06 11.20 12.47
CA LEU A 118 1.97 12.36 11.57
C LEU A 118 0.52 12.64 11.10
N ALA A 119 -0.40 11.69 11.26
CA ALA A 119 -1.80 11.82 10.88
C ALA A 119 -2.73 11.55 12.10
N PRO A 120 -2.68 12.39 13.15
CA PRO A 120 -3.43 12.16 14.37
C PRO A 120 -4.93 12.06 14.10
N GLY A 121 -5.57 11.04 14.68
CA GLY A 121 -7.01 10.76 14.52
C GLY A 121 -7.39 10.08 13.20
N ALA A 122 -6.46 9.80 12.28
CA ALA A 122 -6.71 8.94 11.13
C ALA A 122 -6.75 7.46 11.54
N ALA A 123 -7.59 6.66 10.89
CA ALA A 123 -7.55 5.20 10.99
C ALA A 123 -6.48 4.67 10.04
N VAL A 124 -5.29 4.41 10.57
CA VAL A 124 -4.14 3.96 9.78
C VAL A 124 -4.10 2.45 9.69
N PHE A 125 -3.91 1.93 8.47
CA PHE A 125 -3.70 0.52 8.18
C PHE A 125 -2.42 0.31 7.39
N LYS A 126 -1.63 -0.68 7.79
CA LYS A 126 -0.45 -1.16 7.06
C LYS A 126 -0.81 -2.37 6.24
N THR A 127 -0.62 -2.28 4.92
CA THR A 127 -0.80 -3.39 3.99
C THR A 127 -0.17 -3.06 2.63
N LEU A 128 -0.22 -3.97 1.66
CA LEU A 128 0.23 -3.78 0.27
C LEU A 128 1.70 -3.34 0.13
N ASN A 129 2.52 -3.60 1.15
CA ASN A 129 3.94 -3.32 1.16
C ASN A 129 4.82 -4.58 0.97
N GLN A 130 4.20 -5.77 0.85
CA GLN A 130 4.84 -7.08 1.07
C GLN A 130 5.25 -7.79 -0.21
N VAL A 131 4.97 -7.22 -1.38
CA VAL A 131 5.32 -7.74 -2.71
C VAL A 131 5.70 -6.60 -3.65
N GLY A 132 6.23 -6.93 -4.83
CA GLY A 132 6.49 -5.96 -5.89
C GLY A 132 5.21 -5.43 -6.54
N PHE A 133 5.32 -4.25 -7.16
CA PHE A 133 4.18 -3.62 -7.83
C PHE A 133 3.68 -4.47 -9.03
N GLU A 134 4.50 -5.31 -9.62
CA GLU A 134 4.13 -6.23 -10.69
C GLU A 134 3.04 -7.21 -10.23
N ILE A 135 3.19 -7.73 -9.00
CA ILE A 135 2.21 -8.64 -8.39
C ILE A 135 0.95 -7.87 -7.96
N MET A 136 1.10 -6.61 -7.50
CA MET A 136 -0.06 -5.75 -7.20
C MET A 136 -0.90 -5.47 -8.44
N GLU A 137 -0.27 -5.37 -9.60
CA GLU A 137 -0.95 -5.15 -10.89
C GLU A 137 -1.66 -6.41 -11.38
N ASN A 138 -1.08 -7.61 -11.14
CA ASN A 138 -1.64 -8.88 -11.59
C ASN A 138 -1.26 -10.01 -10.63
N THR A 139 -2.25 -10.53 -9.92
CA THR A 139 -2.13 -11.68 -8.99
C THR A 139 -2.46 -13.01 -9.65
N ALA A 140 -2.76 -13.06 -10.95
CA ALA A 140 -3.11 -14.31 -11.64
C ALA A 140 -1.90 -15.22 -11.87
N GLY A 141 -2.16 -16.52 -12.01
CA GLY A 141 -1.15 -17.51 -12.38
C GLY A 141 -0.41 -18.18 -11.22
N TYR A 142 -0.65 -17.78 -9.98
CA TYR A 142 -0.12 -18.47 -8.79
C TYR A 142 -0.96 -19.71 -8.45
N ALA A 143 -0.31 -20.76 -7.91
CA ALA A 143 -0.99 -21.98 -7.46
C ALA A 143 -2.00 -21.72 -6.31
N ALA A 144 -1.79 -20.65 -5.54
CA ALA A 144 -2.72 -20.11 -4.55
C ALA A 144 -2.62 -18.61 -4.58
N PRO A 145 -3.69 -17.85 -4.23
CA PRO A 145 -3.62 -16.41 -4.15
C PRO A 145 -2.48 -15.95 -3.24
N PRO A 146 -1.64 -14.98 -3.67
CA PRO A 146 -0.60 -14.42 -2.82
C PRO A 146 -1.20 -13.86 -1.53
N VAL A 147 -0.56 -14.12 -0.39
CA VAL A 147 -1.01 -13.56 0.89
C VAL A 147 -0.70 -12.07 0.97
N MET A 148 -1.63 -11.33 1.58
CA MET A 148 -1.43 -9.93 1.93
C MET A 148 -1.97 -9.65 3.33
N PHE A 149 -1.08 -9.40 4.26
CA PHE A 149 -1.45 -9.11 5.65
C PHE A 149 -1.91 -7.66 5.81
N VAL A 150 -2.93 -7.49 6.64
CA VAL A 150 -3.50 -6.18 6.99
C VAL A 150 -3.38 -5.96 8.49
N ALA A 151 -2.70 -4.89 8.91
CA ALA A 151 -2.55 -4.49 10.30
C ALA A 151 -3.15 -3.09 10.52
N GLY A 152 -3.95 -2.92 11.56
CA GLY A 152 -4.58 -1.64 11.92
C GLY A 152 -5.51 -1.81 13.11
N ASP A 153 -5.79 -0.74 13.84
CA ASP A 153 -6.50 -0.80 15.11
C ASP A 153 -8.01 -0.57 14.99
N ASP A 154 -8.49 0.05 13.89
CA ASP A 154 -9.91 0.33 13.69
C ASP A 154 -10.65 -0.91 13.17
N ALA A 155 -11.28 -1.65 14.09
CA ALA A 155 -12.01 -2.88 13.78
C ALA A 155 -13.22 -2.65 12.84
N THR A 156 -13.80 -1.44 12.84
CA THR A 156 -14.96 -1.11 11.98
C THR A 156 -14.53 -0.93 10.53
N ARG A 157 -13.35 -0.35 10.28
CA ARG A 157 -12.83 -0.07 8.94
C ARG A 157 -11.97 -1.20 8.38
N LYS A 158 -11.45 -2.08 9.21
CA LYS A 158 -10.60 -3.19 8.78
C LYS A 158 -11.24 -4.06 7.70
N PRO A 159 -12.53 -4.45 7.79
CA PRO A 159 -13.17 -5.23 6.71
C PRO A 159 -13.17 -4.51 5.36
N VAL A 160 -13.29 -3.17 5.36
CA VAL A 160 -13.20 -2.37 4.13
C VAL A 160 -11.81 -2.48 3.52
N VAL A 161 -10.75 -2.36 4.33
CA VAL A 161 -9.37 -2.49 3.85
C VAL A 161 -9.08 -3.89 3.34
N MET A 162 -9.55 -4.92 4.05
CA MET A 162 -9.42 -6.31 3.59
C MET A 162 -10.16 -6.55 2.27
N GLY A 163 -11.35 -5.96 2.09
CA GLY A 163 -12.08 -5.98 0.82
C GLY A 163 -11.26 -5.37 -0.32
N LEU A 164 -10.69 -4.18 -0.11
CA LEU A 164 -9.82 -3.52 -1.10
C LEU A 164 -8.58 -4.35 -1.47
N VAL A 165 -8.03 -5.10 -0.52
CA VAL A 165 -6.92 -6.05 -0.77
C VAL A 165 -7.40 -7.26 -1.58
N THR A 166 -8.58 -7.80 -1.25
CA THR A 166 -9.20 -8.92 -1.98
C THR A 166 -9.57 -8.53 -3.40
N ASP A 167 -10.03 -7.31 -3.63
CA ASP A 167 -10.37 -6.77 -4.96
C ASP A 167 -9.16 -6.73 -5.92
N LEU A 168 -7.94 -6.68 -5.36
CA LEU A 168 -6.69 -6.84 -6.11
C LEU A 168 -6.31 -8.31 -6.37
N GLY A 169 -7.07 -9.27 -5.87
CA GLY A 169 -6.85 -10.70 -6.04
C GLY A 169 -5.92 -11.34 -5.00
N PHE A 170 -5.60 -10.66 -3.91
CA PHE A 170 -4.81 -11.22 -2.81
C PHE A 170 -5.69 -12.01 -1.83
N HIS A 171 -5.08 -12.98 -1.14
CA HIS A 171 -5.64 -13.56 0.08
C HIS A 171 -5.37 -12.59 1.24
N ALA A 172 -6.37 -11.78 1.59
CA ALA A 172 -6.29 -10.81 2.69
C ALA A 172 -6.34 -11.55 4.04
N VAL A 173 -5.36 -11.27 4.92
CA VAL A 173 -5.29 -11.87 6.26
C VAL A 173 -5.19 -10.77 7.29
N ASP A 174 -6.10 -10.77 8.28
CA ASP A 174 -6.02 -9.86 9.43
C ASP A 174 -4.82 -10.24 10.31
N ALA A 175 -3.81 -9.37 10.35
CA ALA A 175 -2.62 -9.55 11.17
C ALA A 175 -2.76 -8.94 12.58
N GLY A 176 -3.88 -8.29 12.89
CA GLY A 176 -4.09 -7.64 14.18
C GLY A 176 -3.91 -6.11 14.15
N GLY A 177 -3.51 -5.53 15.29
CA GLY A 177 -3.37 -4.08 15.45
C GLY A 177 -2.18 -3.48 14.68
N LEU A 178 -2.13 -2.14 14.59
CA LEU A 178 -1.13 -1.40 13.80
C LEU A 178 0.31 -1.73 14.22
N ARG A 179 0.54 -2.06 15.51
CA ARG A 179 1.85 -2.47 16.02
C ARG A 179 2.44 -3.68 15.27
N VAL A 180 1.61 -4.53 14.66
CA VAL A 180 2.08 -5.69 13.86
C VAL A 180 2.84 -5.25 12.60
N ALA A 181 2.72 -3.99 12.17
CA ALA A 181 3.55 -3.42 11.11
C ALA A 181 5.06 -3.59 11.37
N ARG A 182 5.48 -3.67 12.65
CA ARG A 182 6.85 -4.01 13.06
C ARG A 182 7.34 -5.39 12.58
N LEU A 183 6.43 -6.27 12.21
CA LEU A 183 6.70 -7.58 11.60
C LEU A 183 6.52 -7.53 10.08
N LEU A 184 5.52 -6.78 9.58
CA LEU A 184 5.19 -6.71 8.16
C LEU A 184 6.27 -5.99 7.34
N GLU A 185 6.94 -4.99 7.90
CA GLU A 185 8.02 -4.27 7.24
C GLU A 185 9.29 -5.13 7.09
N PRO A 186 9.78 -5.85 8.13
CA PRO A 186 10.82 -6.87 7.97
C PRO A 186 10.42 -8.03 7.04
N TYR A 187 9.14 -8.45 7.05
CA TYR A 187 8.64 -9.47 6.11
C TYR A 187 8.71 -8.97 4.65
N ALA A 188 8.35 -7.71 4.41
CA ALA A 188 8.53 -7.10 3.10
C ALA A 188 10.02 -7.04 2.70
N MET A 189 10.92 -6.75 3.66
CA MET A 189 12.36 -6.75 3.40
C MET A 189 12.87 -8.15 3.03
N LEU A 190 12.31 -9.23 3.62
CA LEU A 190 12.63 -10.60 3.22
C LEU A 190 12.24 -10.84 1.74
N TRP A 191 11.04 -10.42 1.33
CA TRP A 191 10.62 -10.52 -0.07
C TRP A 191 11.58 -9.77 -1.00
N ILE A 192 11.94 -8.52 -0.64
CA ILE A 192 12.88 -7.70 -1.41
C ILE A 192 14.24 -8.39 -1.54
N HIS A 193 14.77 -8.93 -0.44
CA HIS A 193 16.02 -9.68 -0.43
C HIS A 193 15.96 -10.90 -1.37
N MET A 194 14.89 -11.69 -1.32
CA MET A 194 14.72 -12.85 -2.20
C MET A 194 14.65 -12.41 -3.66
N ALA A 195 13.87 -11.37 -3.96
CA ALA A 195 13.66 -10.90 -5.33
C ALA A 195 14.93 -10.32 -5.95
N LEU A 196 15.65 -9.45 -5.22
CA LEU A 196 16.77 -8.66 -5.74
C LEU A 196 18.12 -9.29 -5.44
N ASP A 197 18.45 -9.56 -4.17
CA ASP A 197 19.78 -10.03 -3.77
C ASP A 197 19.98 -11.51 -4.12
N ARG A 198 18.94 -12.34 -3.89
CA ARG A 198 18.95 -13.76 -4.26
C ARG A 198 18.58 -14.01 -5.74
N LYS A 199 18.19 -12.94 -6.47
CA LYS A 199 17.83 -13.00 -7.90
C LYS A 199 16.72 -14.01 -8.21
N ALA A 200 15.80 -14.23 -7.26
CA ALA A 200 14.65 -15.11 -7.47
C ALA A 200 13.63 -14.52 -8.45
N GLY A 201 13.83 -13.26 -8.88
CA GLY A 201 12.89 -12.53 -9.74
C GLY A 201 11.80 -11.83 -8.94
N ARG A 202 10.95 -11.07 -9.62
CA ARG A 202 9.91 -10.24 -9.00
C ARG A 202 8.51 -10.88 -9.08
N ASP A 203 8.40 -12.06 -9.72
CA ASP A 203 7.14 -12.79 -9.91
C ASP A 203 6.91 -13.89 -8.85
N ASN A 204 7.64 -13.84 -7.73
CA ASN A 204 7.44 -14.74 -6.61
C ASN A 204 6.65 -14.06 -5.49
N ALA A 205 5.81 -14.83 -4.79
CA ALA A 205 5.01 -14.36 -3.66
C ALA A 205 4.93 -15.43 -2.58
N PHE A 206 4.60 -15.02 -1.36
CA PHE A 206 4.30 -15.94 -0.28
C PHE A 206 2.82 -16.30 -0.27
N ALA A 207 2.50 -17.50 0.25
CA ALA A 207 1.13 -17.94 0.49
C ALA A 207 0.94 -18.29 1.97
N TYR A 208 -0.26 -18.04 2.50
CA TYR A 208 -0.67 -18.44 3.84
C TYR A 208 -1.58 -19.66 3.72
N LEU A 209 -1.08 -20.83 4.12
CA LEU A 209 -1.78 -22.10 3.97
C LEU A 209 -2.21 -22.64 5.32
N ALA A 210 -3.47 -23.06 5.45
CA ALA A 210 -4.00 -23.78 6.59
C ALA A 210 -4.16 -25.27 6.28
N ARG A 211 -3.95 -26.14 7.26
CA ARG A 211 -4.18 -27.57 7.10
C ARG A 211 -5.68 -27.89 7.17
N GLY A 212 -6.20 -28.63 6.19
CA GLY A 212 -7.51 -29.29 6.29
C GLY A 212 -8.74 -28.52 5.81
N GLU A 213 -8.63 -27.27 5.43
CA GLU A 213 -9.71 -26.52 4.77
C GLU A 213 -9.11 -25.65 3.67
N GLY A 214 -9.81 -25.55 2.53
CA GLY A 214 -9.45 -24.58 1.48
C GLY A 214 -9.34 -23.19 2.10
N LEU A 215 -8.56 -22.31 1.46
CA LEU A 215 -8.36 -20.93 1.88
C LEU A 215 -9.68 -20.33 2.37
N ARG A 216 -9.78 -20.08 3.68
CA ARG A 216 -10.92 -19.32 4.20
C ARG A 216 -10.76 -17.88 3.71
N ALA A 217 -11.72 -17.46 2.92
CA ALA A 217 -11.84 -16.07 2.49
C ALA A 217 -12.11 -15.15 3.67
#